data_a6f5aa34fb71adc4921508127f279970
#
_entry.id   a6f5aa34fb71adc4921508127f279970
#
_cell.length_a   1.000
_cell.length_b   1.000
_cell.length_c   1.000
_cell.angle_alpha   90.00
_cell.angle_beta   90.00
_cell.angle_gamma   90.00
#
_symmetry.space_group_name_H-M   'P 1'
#
loop_
_entity.id
_entity.type
_entity.pdbx_description
1 polymer ?
#
loop_
_entity_poly.entity_id
_entity_poly.type
_entity_poly.pdbx_seq_one_letter_code
_entity_poly.pdbx_strand_id
1 'polypeptide(L)'
;LNEKNLFVISSDFSHYPAYKDAKMGDGLTKDSVMTGKVEAFVNATLHNQELGIDHLATSACGMAPIATLLMMTENDAKIKPHHVMYCNSGDSPYGGKDKVVGYHSFVFTTETSGFDLTSEDRKQLKSIAYHTIKATLDGQKYESGKLSDVLLTKCGAFVTLHKKGRLRGCIGHFGEDMPLYQVVE
;
A
#
# COMPACT_ATOMS: atom_id res chain seq x y z
N LEU A 1 20.71 2.45 -4.14
CA LEU A 1 19.59 3.00 -3.35
C LEU A 1 20.16 3.63 -2.08
N ASN A 2 19.69 4.78 -1.68
CA ASN A 2 20.05 5.42 -0.42
C ASN A 2 18.80 6.05 0.22
N GLU A 3 18.87 6.38 1.51
CA GLU A 3 17.76 6.89 2.32
C GLU A 3 17.20 8.25 1.85
N LYS A 4 17.87 8.92 0.92
CA LYS A 4 17.46 10.24 0.40
C LYS A 4 16.58 10.13 -0.84
N ASN A 5 16.39 8.93 -1.40
CA ASN A 5 15.67 8.73 -2.66
C ASN A 5 14.42 7.86 -2.42
N LEU A 6 13.28 8.39 -2.82
CA LEU A 6 12.04 7.64 -2.95
C LEU A 6 11.80 7.31 -4.44
N PHE A 7 11.65 6.03 -4.75
CA PHE A 7 11.27 5.57 -6.07
C PHE A 7 9.77 5.30 -6.10
N VAL A 8 9.05 5.98 -6.98
CA VAL A 8 7.62 5.77 -7.20
C VAL A 8 7.42 5.23 -8.60
N ILE A 9 6.96 3.99 -8.68
CA ILE A 9 6.64 3.33 -9.94
C ILE A 9 5.14 3.38 -10.15
N SER A 10 4.70 4.05 -11.21
CA SER A 10 3.29 4.11 -11.60
C SER A 10 3.01 3.07 -12.68
N SER A 11 2.08 2.16 -12.41
CA SER A 11 1.64 1.12 -13.34
C SER A 11 0.26 0.63 -12.98
N ASP A 12 -0.59 0.49 -13.98
CA ASP A 12 -1.73 -0.41 -13.91
C ASP A 12 -1.26 -1.84 -14.20
N PHE A 13 -2.06 -2.83 -13.80
CA PHE A 13 -1.79 -4.25 -14.08
C PHE A 13 -2.60 -4.74 -15.28
N SER A 14 -3.41 -5.78 -15.18
CA SER A 14 -4.14 -6.29 -16.33
C SER A 14 -5.06 -5.23 -16.96
N HIS A 15 -5.06 -5.17 -18.29
CA HIS A 15 -5.97 -4.30 -19.04
C HIS A 15 -6.96 -5.14 -19.84
N TYR A 16 -8.23 -4.89 -19.59
CA TYR A 16 -9.41 -5.29 -20.35
C TYR A 16 -9.89 -6.75 -20.28
N PRO A 17 -9.28 -7.66 -19.50
CA PRO A 17 -9.91 -8.97 -19.33
C PRO A 17 -11.20 -8.84 -18.48
N ALA A 18 -12.00 -9.91 -18.46
CA ALA A 18 -13.14 -9.98 -17.55
C ALA A 18 -12.70 -10.00 -16.08
N TYR A 19 -13.55 -9.59 -15.17
CA TYR A 19 -13.25 -9.42 -13.73
C TYR A 19 -12.57 -10.63 -13.09
N LYS A 20 -13.01 -11.85 -13.39
CA LYS A 20 -12.43 -13.08 -12.82
C LYS A 20 -11.05 -13.36 -13.38
N ASP A 21 -10.88 -13.14 -14.68
CA ASP A 21 -9.64 -13.39 -15.41
C ASP A 21 -8.58 -12.35 -15.01
N ALA A 22 -8.99 -11.08 -14.82
CA ALA A 22 -8.15 -10.05 -14.22
C ALA A 22 -7.60 -10.51 -12.87
N LYS A 23 -8.46 -10.98 -11.96
CA LYS A 23 -8.01 -11.44 -10.62
C LYS A 23 -7.03 -12.61 -10.71
N MET A 24 -7.21 -13.50 -11.65
CA MET A 24 -6.31 -14.63 -11.88
C MET A 24 -4.95 -14.14 -12.40
N GLY A 25 -4.92 -13.41 -13.49
CA GLY A 25 -3.68 -12.91 -14.11
C GLY A 25 -2.92 -11.94 -13.21
N ASP A 26 -3.64 -11.02 -12.55
CA ASP A 26 -3.04 -10.09 -11.60
C ASP A 26 -2.50 -10.82 -10.35
N GLY A 27 -3.15 -11.91 -9.92
CA GLY A 27 -2.65 -12.77 -8.86
C GLY A 27 -1.29 -13.39 -9.19
N LEU A 28 -1.14 -13.94 -10.39
CA LEU A 28 0.14 -14.49 -10.86
C LEU A 28 1.22 -13.41 -10.95
N THR A 29 0.87 -12.24 -11.47
CA THR A 29 1.80 -11.11 -11.56
C THR A 29 2.20 -10.62 -10.17
N LYS A 30 1.25 -10.50 -9.22
CA LYS A 30 1.52 -10.16 -7.83
C LYS A 30 2.50 -11.15 -7.19
N ASP A 31 2.23 -12.45 -7.32
CA ASP A 31 3.09 -13.48 -6.70
C ASP A 31 4.51 -13.40 -7.24
N SER A 32 4.68 -13.09 -8.52
CA SER A 32 6.00 -12.91 -9.14
C SER A 32 6.74 -11.67 -8.59
N VAL A 33 6.06 -10.53 -8.43
CA VAL A 33 6.65 -9.32 -7.82
C VAL A 33 7.08 -9.60 -6.38
N MET A 34 6.28 -10.38 -5.63
CA MET A 34 6.61 -10.75 -4.25
C MET A 34 7.85 -11.62 -4.10
N THR A 35 8.34 -12.26 -5.18
CA THR A 35 9.63 -12.94 -5.17
C THR A 35 10.82 -11.98 -5.09
N GLY A 36 10.63 -10.71 -5.44
CA GLY A 36 11.70 -9.72 -5.59
C GLY A 36 12.64 -10.01 -6.77
N LYS A 37 12.28 -10.92 -7.69
CA LYS A 37 13.15 -11.33 -8.82
C LYS A 37 12.59 -10.84 -10.14
N VAL A 38 13.44 -10.19 -10.93
CA VAL A 38 13.04 -9.67 -12.25
C VAL A 38 12.64 -10.79 -13.21
N GLU A 39 13.35 -11.91 -13.21
CA GLU A 39 13.05 -13.04 -14.06
C GLU A 39 11.67 -13.63 -13.78
N ALA A 40 11.30 -13.78 -12.50
CA ALA A 40 9.98 -14.27 -12.10
C ALA A 40 8.87 -13.35 -12.62
N PHE A 41 9.07 -12.03 -12.53
CA PHE A 41 8.10 -11.06 -13.01
C PHE A 41 7.93 -11.11 -14.54
N VAL A 42 9.03 -11.13 -15.29
CA VAL A 42 8.97 -11.22 -16.75
C VAL A 42 8.30 -12.52 -17.19
N ASN A 43 8.68 -13.66 -16.58
CA ASN A 43 8.10 -14.96 -16.90
C ASN A 43 6.58 -14.99 -16.59
N ALA A 44 6.13 -14.40 -15.50
CA ALA A 44 4.69 -14.33 -15.18
C ALA A 44 3.91 -13.49 -16.19
N THR A 45 4.47 -12.37 -16.66
CA THR A 45 3.82 -11.55 -17.68
C THR A 45 3.73 -12.25 -19.03
N LEU A 46 4.76 -13.01 -19.43
CA LEU A 46 4.74 -13.85 -20.63
C LEU A 46 3.74 -15.00 -20.48
N HIS A 47 3.75 -15.67 -19.34
CA HIS A 47 2.82 -16.75 -19.06
C HIS A 47 1.35 -16.31 -19.13
N ASN A 48 1.03 -15.13 -18.61
CA ASN A 48 -0.34 -14.57 -18.72
C ASN A 48 -0.77 -14.38 -20.19
N GLN A 49 0.16 -14.05 -21.09
CA GLN A 49 -0.12 -13.96 -22.53
C GLN A 49 -0.35 -15.35 -23.15
N GLU A 50 0.45 -16.35 -22.72
CA GLU A 50 0.31 -17.73 -23.19
C GLU A 50 -0.97 -18.41 -22.71
N LEU A 51 -1.52 -18.01 -21.55
CA LEU A 51 -2.79 -18.53 -21.03
C LEU A 51 -3.99 -18.21 -21.92
N GLY A 52 -3.84 -17.32 -22.91
CA GLY A 52 -4.92 -16.95 -23.81
C GLY A 52 -6.09 -16.28 -23.10
N ILE A 53 -5.81 -15.47 -22.08
CA ILE A 53 -6.82 -14.71 -21.35
C ILE A 53 -7.53 -13.75 -22.32
N ASP A 54 -8.83 -13.93 -22.50
CA ASP A 54 -9.62 -13.13 -23.42
C ASP A 54 -9.50 -11.62 -23.11
N HIS A 55 -9.25 -10.85 -24.16
CA HIS A 55 -9.11 -9.40 -24.12
C HIS A 55 -7.93 -8.85 -23.27
N LEU A 56 -7.04 -9.67 -22.76
CA LEU A 56 -5.87 -9.20 -22.03
C LEU A 56 -4.92 -8.45 -22.98
N ALA A 57 -4.89 -7.12 -22.89
CA ALA A 57 -4.00 -6.29 -23.68
C ALA A 57 -2.57 -6.22 -23.08
N THR A 58 -2.47 -6.23 -21.77
CA THR A 58 -1.18 -6.24 -21.03
C THR A 58 -1.39 -6.75 -19.61
N SER A 59 -0.36 -7.38 -19.04
CA SER A 59 -0.34 -7.77 -17.62
C SER A 59 0.15 -6.65 -16.71
N ALA A 60 0.87 -5.67 -17.25
CA ALA A 60 1.29 -4.45 -16.55
C ALA A 60 1.73 -3.41 -17.58
N CYS A 61 1.11 -2.22 -17.58
CA CYS A 61 1.50 -1.15 -18.51
C CYS A 61 2.87 -0.58 -18.16
N GLY A 62 3.25 -0.59 -16.89
CA GLY A 62 4.56 -0.21 -16.37
C GLY A 62 5.56 -1.35 -16.26
N MET A 63 5.54 -2.32 -17.18
CA MET A 63 6.43 -3.50 -17.12
C MET A 63 7.91 -3.12 -17.03
N ALA A 64 8.37 -2.18 -17.85
CA ALA A 64 9.77 -1.74 -17.84
C ALA A 64 10.20 -1.08 -16.52
N PRO A 65 9.49 -0.09 -15.96
CA PRO A 65 9.86 0.49 -14.68
C PRO A 65 9.74 -0.50 -13.51
N ILE A 66 8.77 -1.43 -13.50
CA ILE A 66 8.70 -2.49 -12.48
C ILE A 66 9.92 -3.42 -12.59
N ALA A 67 10.25 -3.88 -13.79
CA ALA A 67 11.43 -4.71 -14.02
C ALA A 67 12.72 -3.99 -13.60
N THR A 68 12.84 -2.70 -13.90
CA THR A 68 13.98 -1.88 -13.47
C THR A 68 14.10 -1.84 -11.94
N LEU A 69 13.01 -1.61 -11.22
CA LEU A 69 13.02 -1.61 -9.75
C LEU A 69 13.46 -2.98 -9.22
N LEU A 70 12.90 -4.07 -9.75
CA LEU A 70 13.28 -5.42 -9.35
C LEU A 70 14.78 -5.70 -9.62
N MET A 71 15.30 -5.34 -10.79
CA MET A 71 16.74 -5.46 -11.09
C MET A 71 17.62 -4.66 -10.12
N MET A 72 17.17 -3.49 -9.70
CA MET A 72 17.89 -2.65 -8.73
C MET A 72 17.90 -3.24 -7.32
N THR A 73 16.91 -4.06 -6.98
CA THR A 73 16.67 -4.53 -5.61
C THR A 73 16.93 -6.02 -5.40
N GLU A 74 16.89 -6.85 -6.44
CA GLU A 74 16.91 -8.32 -6.33
C GLU A 74 18.18 -8.92 -5.69
N ASN A 75 19.28 -8.19 -5.69
CA ASN A 75 20.56 -8.62 -5.11
C ASN A 75 20.80 -8.06 -3.70
N ASP A 76 19.90 -7.23 -3.18
CA ASP A 76 19.96 -6.74 -1.80
C ASP A 76 18.97 -7.52 -0.93
N ALA A 77 19.49 -8.48 -0.16
CA ALA A 77 18.68 -9.32 0.72
C ALA A 77 17.92 -8.54 1.82
N LYS A 78 18.31 -7.30 2.07
CA LYS A 78 17.62 -6.43 3.06
C LYS A 78 16.35 -5.82 2.50
N ILE A 79 16.21 -5.73 1.16
CA ILE A 79 15.03 -5.17 0.53
C ILE A 79 13.97 -6.26 0.38
N LYS A 80 12.78 -5.99 0.91
CA LYS A 80 11.65 -6.91 0.85
C LYS A 80 10.45 -6.25 0.18
N PRO A 81 9.83 -6.91 -0.81
CA PRO A 81 8.55 -6.50 -1.35
C PRO A 81 7.42 -6.82 -0.35
N HIS A 82 6.48 -5.90 -0.22
CA HIS A 82 5.25 -6.09 0.54
C HIS A 82 4.07 -5.72 -0.34
N HIS A 83 3.12 -6.64 -0.47
CA HIS A 83 1.86 -6.36 -1.14
C HIS A 83 0.90 -5.68 -0.17
N VAL A 84 0.40 -4.50 -0.54
CA VAL A 84 -0.49 -3.69 0.31
C VAL A 84 -1.94 -3.98 0.00
N MET A 85 -2.33 -3.92 -1.27
CA MET A 85 -3.72 -4.06 -1.69
C MET A 85 -3.84 -4.42 -3.16
N TYR A 86 -4.92 -5.12 -3.49
CA TYR A 86 -5.42 -5.30 -4.86
C TYR A 86 -6.85 -4.82 -4.96
N CYS A 87 -7.15 -4.16 -6.07
CA CYS A 87 -8.50 -3.94 -6.55
C CYS A 87 -8.48 -3.88 -8.08
N ASN A 88 -9.65 -3.88 -8.71
CA ASN A 88 -9.77 -3.57 -10.12
C ASN A 88 -10.95 -2.61 -10.38
N SER A 89 -11.04 -2.06 -11.58
CA SER A 89 -12.07 -1.08 -11.92
C SER A 89 -13.49 -1.63 -11.75
N GLY A 90 -13.68 -2.94 -11.79
CA GLY A 90 -14.97 -3.61 -11.56
C GLY A 90 -15.38 -3.68 -10.08
N ASP A 91 -14.51 -3.30 -9.13
CA ASP A 91 -14.84 -3.17 -7.71
C ASP A 91 -15.52 -1.83 -7.40
N SER A 92 -15.46 -0.89 -8.34
CA SER A 92 -16.17 0.39 -8.24
C SER A 92 -17.69 0.17 -8.37
N PRO A 93 -18.53 0.91 -7.60
CA PRO A 93 -19.98 0.88 -7.76
C PRO A 93 -20.47 1.26 -9.17
N TYR A 94 -19.61 1.90 -9.95
CA TYR A 94 -19.88 2.35 -11.32
C TYR A 94 -19.16 1.53 -12.38
N GLY A 95 -18.36 0.53 -11.97
CA GLY A 95 -17.54 -0.29 -12.85
C GLY A 95 -18.30 -1.48 -13.43
N GLY A 96 -18.17 -1.71 -14.74
CA GLY A 96 -18.57 -2.97 -15.37
C GLY A 96 -17.58 -4.08 -15.03
N LYS A 97 -18.00 -5.35 -15.23
CA LYS A 97 -17.16 -6.54 -14.95
C LYS A 97 -16.69 -7.26 -16.22
N ASP A 98 -17.12 -6.81 -17.38
CA ASP A 98 -16.79 -7.45 -18.65
C ASP A 98 -15.39 -7.10 -19.14
N LYS A 99 -14.93 -5.89 -18.83
CA LYS A 99 -13.58 -5.39 -19.13
C LYS A 99 -13.11 -4.53 -17.96
N VAL A 100 -12.08 -4.98 -17.28
CA VAL A 100 -11.56 -4.28 -16.11
C VAL A 100 -10.07 -3.94 -16.27
N VAL A 101 -9.59 -3.06 -15.41
CA VAL A 101 -8.18 -2.75 -15.25
C VAL A 101 -7.80 -3.10 -13.81
N GLY A 102 -6.73 -3.88 -13.66
CA GLY A 102 -6.21 -4.30 -12.35
C GLY A 102 -5.27 -3.27 -11.73
N TYR A 103 -5.29 -3.17 -10.42
CA TYR A 103 -4.46 -2.26 -9.64
C TYR A 103 -3.86 -2.99 -8.45
N HIS A 104 -2.53 -2.97 -8.34
CA HIS A 104 -1.81 -3.42 -7.16
C HIS A 104 -1.05 -2.27 -6.52
N SER A 105 -0.94 -2.32 -5.21
CA SER A 105 -0.04 -1.46 -4.46
C SER A 105 1.01 -2.31 -3.77
N PHE A 106 2.29 -1.97 -3.97
CA PHE A 106 3.43 -2.61 -3.33
C PHE A 106 4.31 -1.58 -2.65
N VAL A 107 4.98 -2.00 -1.59
CA VAL A 107 6.03 -1.24 -0.93
C VAL A 107 7.27 -2.12 -0.85
N PHE A 108 8.41 -1.58 -1.27
CA PHE A 108 9.71 -2.22 -1.10
C PHE A 108 10.42 -1.52 0.06
N THR A 109 10.67 -2.26 1.13
CA THR A 109 11.32 -1.72 2.33
C THR A 109 12.64 -2.41 2.58
N THR A 110 13.60 -1.68 3.12
CA THR A 110 14.75 -2.31 3.77
C THR A 110 14.32 -2.79 5.16
N GLU A 111 14.85 -3.91 5.62
CA GLU A 111 14.77 -4.29 7.03
C GLU A 111 15.62 -3.31 7.87
N THR A 112 15.16 -2.07 7.96
CA THR A 112 15.65 -1.16 8.97
C THR A 112 14.77 -1.32 10.19
N SER A 113 15.37 -1.86 11.21
CA SER A 113 14.93 -1.81 12.61
C SER A 113 13.54 -1.21 12.89
N GLY A 114 12.52 -2.09 13.08
CA GLY A 114 11.76 -1.83 14.30
C GLY A 114 10.62 -0.83 14.26
N PHE A 115 10.13 -0.33 13.13
CA PHE A 115 8.83 0.32 13.12
C PHE A 115 7.74 -0.71 12.80
N ASP A 116 7.40 -1.52 13.80
CA ASP A 116 6.26 -2.44 13.70
C ASP A 116 5.25 -2.12 14.81
N LEU A 117 4.05 -1.73 14.38
CA LEU A 117 2.96 -1.45 15.30
C LEU A 117 2.28 -2.75 15.69
N THR A 118 2.32 -3.08 16.96
CA THR A 118 1.55 -4.18 17.52
C THR A 118 0.02 -3.89 17.41
N SER A 119 -0.79 -4.92 17.61
CA SER A 119 -2.25 -4.72 17.68
C SER A 119 -2.66 -3.76 18.79
N GLU A 120 -1.90 -3.72 19.90
CA GLU A 120 -2.16 -2.81 21.00
C GLU A 120 -1.78 -1.37 20.66
N ASP A 121 -0.63 -1.14 20.00
CA ASP A 121 -0.23 0.16 19.51
C ASP A 121 -1.27 0.76 18.56
N ARG A 122 -1.81 -0.06 17.65
CA ARG A 122 -2.86 0.36 16.71
C ARG A 122 -4.16 0.73 17.44
N LYS A 123 -4.52 0.03 18.51
CA LYS A 123 -5.68 0.38 19.34
C LYS A 123 -5.42 1.68 20.09
N GLN A 124 -4.22 1.83 20.65
CA GLN A 124 -3.84 3.03 21.38
C GLN A 124 -3.88 4.27 20.48
N LEU A 125 -3.32 4.21 19.26
CA LEU A 125 -3.39 5.30 18.29
C LEU A 125 -4.84 5.69 17.93
N LYS A 126 -5.70 4.69 17.69
CA LYS A 126 -7.13 4.95 17.44
C LYS A 126 -7.81 5.60 18.65
N SER A 127 -7.45 5.18 19.85
CA SER A 127 -7.96 5.76 21.10
C SER A 127 -7.51 7.21 21.28
N ILE A 128 -6.23 7.51 21.01
CA ILE A 128 -5.69 8.87 21.01
C ILE A 128 -6.48 9.75 20.06
N ALA A 129 -6.59 9.39 18.78
CA ALA A 129 -7.35 10.15 17.80
C ALA A 129 -8.80 10.41 18.23
N TYR A 130 -9.49 9.38 18.73
CA TYR A 130 -10.87 9.50 19.17
C TYR A 130 -11.03 10.45 20.36
N HIS A 131 -10.20 10.29 21.39
CA HIS A 131 -10.33 11.09 22.62
C HIS A 131 -9.85 12.54 22.41
N THR A 132 -8.85 12.76 21.56
CA THR A 132 -8.43 14.11 21.17
C THR A 132 -9.56 14.87 20.47
N ILE A 133 -10.19 14.25 19.47
CA ILE A 133 -11.32 14.85 18.78
C ILE A 133 -12.45 15.17 19.76
N LYS A 134 -12.77 14.23 20.65
CA LYS A 134 -13.84 14.42 21.66
C LYS A 134 -13.48 15.55 22.63
N ALA A 135 -12.28 15.55 23.20
CA ALA A 135 -11.82 16.59 24.11
C ALA A 135 -11.84 17.98 23.45
N THR A 136 -11.38 18.07 22.20
CA THR A 136 -11.40 19.32 21.43
C THR A 136 -12.83 19.85 21.24
N LEU A 137 -13.79 18.97 20.95
CA LEU A 137 -15.20 19.36 20.83
C LEU A 137 -15.79 19.85 22.16
N ASP A 138 -15.30 19.33 23.29
CA ASP A 138 -15.71 19.72 24.65
C ASP A 138 -14.89 20.92 25.19
N GLY A 139 -14.00 21.53 24.37
CA GLY A 139 -13.12 22.64 24.77
C GLY A 139 -12.04 22.24 25.77
N GLN A 140 -11.69 20.95 25.82
CA GLN A 140 -10.68 20.36 26.69
C GLN A 140 -9.46 19.92 25.90
N LYS A 141 -8.35 19.67 26.61
CA LYS A 141 -7.18 18.98 26.06
C LYS A 141 -7.21 17.52 26.46
N TYR A 142 -6.81 16.66 25.55
CA TYR A 142 -6.52 15.26 25.82
C TYR A 142 -5.03 15.11 26.13
N GLU A 143 -4.68 14.30 27.10
CA GLU A 143 -3.31 13.89 27.39
C GLU A 143 -3.20 12.38 27.21
N SER A 144 -2.35 11.98 26.27
CA SER A 144 -2.04 10.57 26.05
C SER A 144 -1.30 10.02 27.28
N GLY A 145 -1.76 8.89 27.82
CA GLY A 145 -1.14 8.23 28.97
C GLY A 145 0.22 7.61 28.63
N LYS A 146 0.55 6.50 29.29
CA LYS A 146 1.81 5.78 29.01
C LYS A 146 1.80 5.25 27.57
N LEU A 147 2.87 5.55 26.84
CA LEU A 147 3.06 5.18 25.43
C LEU A 147 4.15 4.11 25.32
N SER A 148 4.07 3.26 24.31
CA SER A 148 5.15 2.37 23.91
C SER A 148 6.23 3.15 23.14
N ASP A 149 7.46 2.64 23.13
CA ASP A 149 8.59 3.30 22.46
C ASP A 149 8.34 3.52 20.95
N VAL A 150 7.63 2.60 20.30
CA VAL A 150 7.30 2.73 18.88
C VAL A 150 6.39 3.93 18.59
N LEU A 151 5.51 4.33 19.51
CA LEU A 151 4.66 5.51 19.37
C LEU A 151 5.43 6.84 19.58
N LEU A 152 6.62 6.77 20.15
CA LEU A 152 7.54 7.90 20.28
C LEU A 152 8.42 8.08 19.03
N THR A 153 8.42 7.12 18.12
CA THR A 153 9.17 7.22 16.87
C THR A 153 8.62 8.35 16.00
N LYS A 154 9.51 9.16 15.46
CA LYS A 154 9.15 10.25 14.56
C LYS A 154 8.79 9.70 13.20
N CYS A 155 7.55 9.90 12.77
CA CYS A 155 7.07 9.51 11.44
C CYS A 155 5.76 10.21 11.10
N GLY A 156 5.43 10.25 9.81
CA GLY A 156 4.15 10.77 9.33
C GLY A 156 2.99 9.82 9.61
N ALA A 157 1.79 10.38 9.74
CA ALA A 157 0.55 9.63 9.87
C ALA A 157 -0.65 10.43 9.34
N PHE A 158 -1.73 9.71 9.02
CA PHE A 158 -3.01 10.30 8.62
C PHE A 158 -4.15 9.69 9.42
N VAL A 159 -5.04 10.54 9.89
CA VAL A 159 -6.29 10.15 10.55
C VAL A 159 -7.44 10.37 9.58
N THR A 160 -8.15 9.30 9.23
CA THR A 160 -9.30 9.34 8.34
C THR A 160 -10.58 9.06 9.11
N LEU A 161 -11.55 9.93 8.99
CA LEU A 161 -12.84 9.83 9.66
C LEU A 161 -13.93 9.42 8.68
N HIS A 162 -14.70 8.42 9.08
CA HIS A 162 -15.92 7.99 8.38
C HIS A 162 -17.14 8.10 9.27
N LYS A 163 -18.29 8.48 8.69
CA LYS A 163 -19.60 8.44 9.34
C LYS A 163 -20.59 7.72 8.45
N LYS A 164 -21.16 6.61 8.95
CA LYS A 164 -22.09 5.75 8.19
C LYS A 164 -21.51 5.32 6.83
N GLY A 165 -20.22 4.90 6.82
CA GLY A 165 -19.50 4.46 5.62
C GLY A 165 -19.05 5.58 4.68
N ARG A 166 -19.38 6.86 4.94
CA ARG A 166 -18.97 8.00 4.10
C ARG A 166 -17.78 8.72 4.71
N LEU A 167 -16.81 9.06 3.87
CA LEU A 167 -15.67 9.89 4.25
C LEU A 167 -16.15 11.25 4.80
N ARG A 168 -15.62 11.65 5.95
CA ARG A 168 -15.91 12.94 6.58
C ARG A 168 -14.71 13.88 6.58
N GLY A 169 -13.52 13.34 6.59
CA GLY A 169 -12.28 14.08 6.52
C GLY A 169 -11.08 13.16 6.64
N CYS A 170 -9.96 13.65 6.18
CA CYS A 170 -8.66 13.04 6.36
C CYS A 170 -7.66 14.16 6.59
N ILE A 171 -6.92 14.07 7.69
CA ILE A 171 -5.87 15.03 8.03
C ILE A 171 -4.64 14.27 8.51
N GLY A 172 -3.47 14.81 8.26
CA GLY A 172 -2.23 14.19 8.70
C GLY A 172 -1.00 14.98 8.26
N HIS A 173 0.15 14.41 8.52
CA HIS A 173 1.44 15.00 8.29
C HIS A 173 2.39 13.96 7.68
N PHE A 174 3.19 14.37 6.69
CA PHE A 174 4.17 13.49 6.02
C PHE A 174 5.58 13.57 6.65
N GLY A 175 5.84 14.56 7.48
CA GLY A 175 7.17 14.77 8.05
C GLY A 175 7.55 13.75 9.11
N GLU A 176 8.86 13.62 9.34
CA GLU A 176 9.46 12.77 10.38
C GLU A 176 10.02 13.66 11.52
N ASP A 177 9.35 14.76 11.81
CA ASP A 177 9.76 15.77 12.78
C ASP A 177 9.07 15.64 14.15
N MET A 178 7.89 14.98 14.17
CA MET A 178 7.10 14.76 15.37
C MET A 178 6.91 13.28 15.69
N PRO A 179 6.83 12.88 16.99
CA PRO A 179 6.45 11.53 17.37
C PRO A 179 5.09 11.12 16.82
N LEU A 180 4.94 9.84 16.46
CA LEU A 180 3.72 9.30 15.86
C LEU A 180 2.45 9.64 16.65
N TYR A 181 2.48 9.51 17.98
CA TYR A 181 1.31 9.82 18.80
C TYR A 181 0.88 11.29 18.69
N GLN A 182 1.85 12.23 18.57
CA GLN A 182 1.55 13.66 18.40
C GLN A 182 0.98 13.99 17.01
N VAL A 183 1.40 13.25 15.98
CA VAL A 183 0.83 13.41 14.64
C VAL A 183 -0.63 12.95 14.62
N VAL A 184 -0.99 12.00 15.47
CA VAL A 184 -2.35 11.45 15.58
C VAL A 184 -3.22 12.25 16.57
N GLU A 185 -2.61 12.95 17.53
CA GLU A 185 -3.25 13.84 18.51
C GLU A 185 -3.68 15.17 17.87
#